data_73ba17c0b782eb26dfdd6fe430f823e7
#
_entry.id   73ba17c0b782eb26dfdd6fe430f823e7
#
_cell.length_a   1.000
_cell.length_b   1.000
_cell.length_c   1.000
_cell.angle_alpha   90.00
_cell.angle_beta   90.00
_cell.angle_gamma   90.00
#
_symmetry.space_group_name_H-M   'P 1'
#
loop_
_entity.id
_entity.type
_entity.pdbx_description
1 polymer ?
#
loop_
_entity_poly.entity_id
_entity_poly.type
_entity_poly.pdbx_seq_one_letter_code
_entity_poly.pdbx_strand_id
1 'polypeptide(L)'
;MLLTPAATFQSIVTLGAEPGAVAGLLEMAQRAAAEDRGPLIVVTQSIEFGPSIAAGDRLEVRSWVDRATRTLLFVQAELARPDGGPVVATGSGVYRIAS
;
A
#
# COMPACT_ATOMS: atom_id res chain seq x y z
N MET A 1 -3.25 3.65 24.53
CA MET A 1 -2.85 4.43 23.36
C MET A 1 -2.58 3.50 22.20
N LEU A 2 -3.16 3.83 21.07
CA LEU A 2 -2.92 3.06 19.85
C LEU A 2 -1.69 3.63 19.15
N LEU A 3 -0.75 2.76 18.86
CA LEU A 3 0.43 3.15 18.10
C LEU A 3 0.24 2.72 16.66
N THR A 4 0.59 3.60 15.73
CA THR A 4 0.62 3.25 14.32
C THR A 4 1.74 2.23 14.13
N PRO A 5 1.46 1.08 13.49
CA PRO A 5 2.51 0.10 13.22
C PRO A 5 3.64 0.74 12.42
N ALA A 6 4.86 0.30 12.66
CA ALA A 6 5.98 0.70 11.83
C ALA A 6 5.75 0.18 10.41
N ALA A 7 6.03 1.01 9.41
CA ALA A 7 5.93 0.59 8.03
C ALA A 7 6.97 -0.48 7.75
N THR A 8 6.55 -1.58 7.11
CA THR A 8 7.47 -2.65 6.70
C THR A 8 8.00 -2.42 5.29
N PHE A 9 7.41 -1.48 4.57
CA PHE A 9 7.91 -1.03 3.27
C PHE A 9 7.69 0.47 3.17
N GLN A 10 8.71 1.19 2.72
CA GLN A 10 8.64 2.64 2.54
C GLN A 10 9.56 3.02 1.38
N SER A 11 9.07 3.88 0.49
CA SER A 11 9.83 4.33 -0.66
C SER A 11 9.29 5.65 -1.17
N ILE A 12 10.13 6.39 -1.89
CA ILE A 12 9.70 7.56 -2.65
C ILE A 12 9.50 7.12 -4.08
N VAL A 13 8.36 7.47 -4.63
CA VAL A 13 7.96 7.08 -5.98
C VAL A 13 7.49 8.27 -6.77
N THR A 14 7.53 8.15 -8.10
CA THR A 14 6.94 9.13 -9.01
C THR A 14 5.69 8.51 -9.62
N LEU A 15 4.56 9.23 -9.54
CA LEU A 15 3.31 8.72 -10.06
C LEU A 15 3.36 8.66 -11.59
N GLY A 16 3.04 7.50 -12.14
CA GLY A 16 2.96 7.32 -13.59
C GLY A 16 1.68 7.90 -14.16
N ALA A 17 1.62 7.98 -15.50
CA ALA A 17 0.47 8.53 -16.22
C ALA A 17 -0.52 7.46 -16.65
N GLU A 18 -0.18 6.17 -16.53
CA GLU A 18 -1.03 5.08 -16.98
C GLU A 18 -2.29 4.95 -16.12
N PRO A 19 -3.39 4.47 -16.71
CA PRO A 19 -4.59 4.15 -15.92
C PRO A 19 -4.26 3.15 -14.82
N GLY A 20 -4.79 3.38 -13.63
CA GLY A 20 -4.55 2.49 -12.50
C GLY A 20 -3.20 2.69 -11.82
N ALA A 21 -2.47 3.77 -12.12
CA ALA A 21 -1.16 4.01 -11.52
C ALA A 21 -1.21 4.05 -9.99
N VAL A 22 -2.21 4.70 -9.41
CA VAL A 22 -2.36 4.76 -7.96
C VAL A 22 -2.60 3.37 -7.38
N ALA A 23 -3.56 2.63 -7.95
CA ALA A 23 -3.87 1.29 -7.49
C ALA A 23 -2.65 0.36 -7.61
N GLY A 24 -1.91 0.49 -8.70
CA GLY A 24 -0.70 -0.31 -8.93
C GLY A 24 0.37 -0.04 -7.91
N LEU A 25 0.58 1.23 -7.54
CA LEU A 25 1.55 1.58 -6.50
C LEU A 25 1.15 1.03 -5.14
N LEU A 26 -0.13 1.13 -4.79
CA LEU A 26 -0.62 0.62 -3.51
C LEU A 26 -0.47 -0.90 -3.43
N GLU A 27 -0.83 -1.61 -4.50
CA GLU A 27 -0.70 -3.07 -4.52
C GLU A 27 0.78 -3.49 -4.48
N MET A 28 1.63 -2.82 -5.24
CA MET A 28 3.07 -3.10 -5.23
C MET A 28 3.64 -2.97 -3.81
N ALA A 29 3.27 -1.90 -3.12
CA ALA A 29 3.74 -1.66 -1.76
C ALA A 29 3.22 -2.72 -0.79
N GLN A 30 1.95 -3.12 -0.92
CA GLN A 30 1.37 -4.16 -0.09
C GLN A 30 2.10 -5.49 -0.27
N ARG A 31 2.38 -5.87 -1.52
CA ARG A 31 3.10 -7.09 -1.81
C ARG A 31 4.54 -7.03 -1.29
N ALA A 32 5.18 -5.88 -1.39
CA ALA A 32 6.53 -5.68 -0.86
C ALA A 32 6.55 -5.82 0.67
N ALA A 33 5.55 -5.29 1.36
CA ALA A 33 5.45 -5.39 2.81
C ALA A 33 5.26 -6.82 3.28
N ALA A 34 4.72 -7.69 2.44
CA ALA A 34 4.41 -9.08 2.78
C ALA A 34 5.25 -10.09 2.00
N GLU A 35 6.37 -9.65 1.40
CA GLU A 35 7.15 -10.51 0.50
C GLU A 35 7.72 -11.75 1.18
N ASP A 36 7.95 -11.70 2.49
CA ASP A 36 8.47 -12.82 3.26
C ASP A 36 7.44 -13.93 3.50
N ARG A 37 6.19 -13.71 3.10
CA ARG A 37 5.12 -14.68 3.31
C ARG A 37 4.95 -15.64 2.13
N GLY A 38 5.78 -15.51 1.09
CA GLY A 38 5.71 -16.33 -0.11
C GLY A 38 4.68 -15.81 -1.12
N PRO A 39 4.29 -16.62 -2.09
CA PRO A 39 3.33 -16.17 -3.12
C PRO A 39 1.99 -15.78 -2.52
N LEU A 40 1.42 -14.69 -3.00
CA LEU A 40 0.18 -14.13 -2.51
C LEU A 40 -0.85 -14.03 -3.62
N ILE A 41 -2.10 -14.34 -3.29
CA ILE A 41 -3.23 -14.19 -4.20
C ILE A 41 -4.13 -13.11 -3.61
N VAL A 42 -4.39 -12.05 -4.38
CA VAL A 42 -5.28 -11.00 -3.91
C VAL A 42 -6.71 -11.51 -3.82
N VAL A 43 -7.35 -11.30 -2.68
CA VAL A 43 -8.75 -11.66 -2.46
C VAL A 43 -9.63 -10.44 -2.64
N THR A 44 -9.23 -9.33 -2.07
CA THR A 44 -9.97 -8.06 -2.20
C THR A 44 -9.00 -6.90 -2.04
N GLN A 45 -9.36 -5.78 -2.66
CA GLN A 45 -8.60 -4.55 -2.57
C GLN A 45 -9.59 -3.40 -2.51
N SER A 46 -9.44 -2.56 -1.50
CA SER A 46 -10.28 -1.38 -1.31
C SER A 46 -9.39 -0.15 -1.33
N ILE A 47 -9.70 0.82 -2.20
CA ILE A 47 -8.87 2.01 -2.37
C ILE A 47 -9.72 3.24 -2.12
N GLU A 48 -9.19 4.16 -1.32
CA GLU A 48 -9.80 5.46 -1.09
C GLU A 48 -8.86 6.53 -1.63
N PHE A 49 -9.44 7.43 -2.43
CA PHE A 49 -8.72 8.55 -3.01
C PHE A 49 -9.00 9.80 -2.18
N GLY A 50 -7.94 10.52 -1.88
CA GLY A 50 -8.03 11.81 -1.20
C GLY A 50 -7.89 12.96 -2.18
N PRO A 51 -7.15 14.02 -1.80
CA PRO A 51 -6.94 15.17 -2.68
C PRO A 51 -6.33 14.78 -4.02
N SER A 52 -6.56 15.61 -5.02
CA SER A 52 -6.08 15.37 -6.37
C SER A 52 -4.56 15.23 -6.42
N ILE A 53 -4.11 14.27 -7.19
CA ILE A 53 -2.72 14.04 -7.53
C ILE A 53 -2.62 13.88 -9.04
N ALA A 54 -1.44 14.14 -9.59
CA ALA A 54 -1.23 14.12 -11.03
C ALA A 54 0.00 13.29 -11.38
N ALA A 55 0.03 12.82 -12.63
CA ALA A 55 1.22 12.13 -13.16
C ALA A 55 2.44 13.03 -12.98
N GLY A 56 3.55 12.43 -12.58
CA GLY A 56 4.78 13.16 -12.29
C GLY A 56 4.92 13.60 -10.85
N ASP A 57 3.85 13.55 -10.06
CA ASP A 57 3.92 13.89 -8.64
C ASP A 57 4.84 12.92 -7.92
N ARG A 58 5.66 13.47 -7.02
CA ARG A 58 6.54 12.69 -6.18
C ARG A 58 5.82 12.40 -4.88
N LEU A 59 5.73 11.12 -4.53
CA LEU A 59 4.95 10.67 -3.37
C LEU A 59 5.77 9.71 -2.53
N GLU A 60 5.43 9.65 -1.25
CA GLU A 60 5.97 8.66 -0.35
C GLU A 60 4.92 7.54 -0.20
N VAL A 61 5.35 6.30 -0.45
CA VAL A 61 4.49 5.14 -0.24
C VAL A 61 4.95 4.41 1.00
N ARG A 62 3.98 4.02 1.84
CA ARG A 62 4.22 3.24 3.04
C ARG A 62 3.24 2.09 3.09
N SER A 63 3.70 0.93 3.56
CA SER A 63 2.86 -0.25 3.66
C SER A 63 3.27 -1.10 4.84
N TRP A 64 2.30 -1.78 5.43
CA TRP A 64 2.53 -2.65 6.58
C TRP A 64 1.49 -3.74 6.64
N VAL A 65 1.85 -4.87 7.24
CA VAL A 65 0.90 -5.94 7.52
C VAL A 65 0.18 -5.57 8.79
N ASP A 66 -1.12 -5.35 8.68
CA ASP A 66 -1.97 -4.92 9.78
C ASP A 66 -2.41 -6.09 10.65
N ARG A 67 -2.68 -7.23 10.01
CA ARG A 67 -3.13 -8.43 10.67
C ARG A 67 -2.79 -9.64 9.82
N ALA A 68 -2.47 -10.75 10.45
CA ALA A 68 -2.21 -12.00 9.76
C ALA A 68 -2.91 -13.14 10.46
N THR A 69 -3.50 -14.02 9.67
CA THR A 69 -3.96 -15.33 10.12
C THR A 69 -3.08 -16.38 9.45
N ARG A 70 -3.39 -17.65 9.66
CA ARG A 70 -2.60 -18.71 9.04
C ARG A 70 -2.66 -18.69 7.51
N THR A 71 -3.77 -18.23 6.94
CA THR A 71 -3.99 -18.28 5.50
C THR A 71 -4.21 -16.91 4.85
N LEU A 72 -4.47 -15.87 5.65
CA LEU A 72 -4.81 -14.53 5.14
C LEU A 72 -3.90 -13.47 5.74
N LEU A 73 -3.59 -12.48 4.92
CA LEU A 73 -2.89 -11.27 5.33
C LEU A 73 -3.78 -10.06 5.05
N PHE A 74 -3.86 -9.18 6.04
CA PHE A 74 -4.55 -7.89 5.92
C PHE A 74 -3.46 -6.82 5.86
N VAL A 75 -3.29 -6.21 4.70
CA VAL A 75 -2.16 -5.33 4.42
C VAL A 75 -2.66 -3.94 4.06
N GLN A 76 -2.08 -2.94 4.69
CA GLN A 76 -2.41 -1.54 4.45
C GLN A 76 -1.33 -0.89 3.64
N ALA A 77 -1.70 0.10 2.83
CA ALA A 77 -0.75 0.95 2.15
C ALA A 77 -1.31 2.37 2.07
N GLU A 78 -0.41 3.35 2.05
CA GLU A 78 -0.82 4.72 1.85
C GLU A 78 0.19 5.47 0.98
N LEU A 79 -0.32 6.43 0.22
CA LEU A 79 0.47 7.39 -0.52
C LEU A 79 0.30 8.75 0.15
N ALA A 80 1.40 9.42 0.40
CA ALA A 80 1.38 10.72 1.05
C ALA A 80 2.31 11.68 0.30
N ARG A 81 2.06 12.98 0.45
CA ARG A 81 3.03 13.97 0.01
C ARG A 81 4.30 13.78 0.83
N PRO A 82 5.50 13.95 0.22
CA PRO A 82 6.77 13.76 0.95
C PRO A 82 6.91 14.72 2.13
N ASP A 83 7.85 14.39 3.00
CA ASP A 83 8.24 15.26 4.11
C ASP A 83 7.12 15.52 5.12
N GLY A 84 6.36 14.47 5.41
CA GLY A 84 5.29 14.54 6.40
C GLY A 84 4.03 15.22 5.90
N GLY A 85 3.87 15.36 4.60
CA GLY A 85 2.68 15.92 4.01
C GLY A 85 1.45 15.02 4.13
N PRO A 86 0.29 15.52 3.66
CA PRO A 86 -0.97 14.77 3.83
C PRO A 86 -1.02 13.48 3.04
N VAL A 87 -1.78 12.52 3.55
CA VAL A 87 -2.10 11.28 2.83
C VAL A 87 -3.04 11.62 1.69
N VAL A 88 -2.75 11.11 0.50
CA VAL A 88 -3.52 11.38 -0.72
C VAL A 88 -4.26 10.16 -1.26
N ALA A 89 -3.90 8.97 -0.82
CA ALA A 89 -4.64 7.74 -1.16
C ALA A 89 -4.28 6.65 -0.16
N THR A 90 -5.23 5.74 0.08
CA THR A 90 -5.00 4.58 0.93
C THR A 90 -5.51 3.32 0.26
N GLY A 91 -4.91 2.19 0.59
CA GLY A 91 -5.35 0.89 0.10
C GLY A 91 -5.37 -0.12 1.23
N SER A 92 -6.46 -0.88 1.31
CA SER A 92 -6.60 -2.01 2.24
C SER A 92 -6.74 -3.27 1.41
N GLY A 93 -5.76 -4.16 1.52
CA GLY A 93 -5.75 -5.40 0.75
C GLY A 93 -5.87 -6.62 1.65
N VAL A 94 -6.59 -7.62 1.17
CA VAL A 94 -6.62 -8.94 1.79
C VAL A 94 -6.01 -9.91 0.79
N TYR A 95 -5.01 -10.63 1.23
CA TYR A 95 -4.28 -11.61 0.41
C TYR A 95 -4.36 -12.98 1.04
N ARG A 96 -4.52 -13.99 0.20
CA ARG A 96 -4.42 -15.37 0.63
C ARG A 96 -3.00 -15.86 0.36
N ILE A 97 -2.43 -16.53 1.34
CA ILE A 97 -1.10 -17.13 1.18
C ILE A 97 -1.27 -18.39 0.33
N ALA A 98 -0.62 -18.41 -0.83
CA ALA A 98 -0.62 -19.58 -1.69
C ALA A 98 0.43 -20.56 -1.15
N SER A 99 0.01 -21.75 -0.83
CA SER A 99 0.92 -22.76 -0.29
C SER A 99 1.24 -23.81 -1.33
#